data_c339d3b00e2990a6c0ab5ade1ca33c2a
#
_entry.id   c339d3b00e2990a6c0ab5ade1ca33c2a
#
_cell.length_a   1.000
_cell.length_b   1.000
_cell.length_c   1.000
_cell.angle_alpha   90.00
_cell.angle_beta   90.00
_cell.angle_gamma   90.00
#
_symmetry.space_group_name_H-M   'P 1'
#
loop_
_entity.id
_entity.type
_entity.pdbx_description
1 polymer ?
#
loop_
_entity_poly.entity_id
_entity_poly.type
_entity_poly.pdbx_seq_one_letter_code
_entity_poly.pdbx_strand_id
1 'polypeptide(L)' 'MLLNISWMMRHLPVIVDPSHATGVRAYVEPLAKAAIACGADGLMIEVHNDPAHALSDGPQSLNFEQFDSVMNNIKPYIEL' A
#
# COMPACT_ATOMS: atom_id res chain seq x y z
N MET A 1 7.97 4.16 13.27
CA MET A 1 6.61 4.13 13.82
C MET A 1 5.89 2.84 13.48
N LEU A 2 5.78 2.48 12.19
CA LEU A 2 5.13 1.23 11.79
C LEU A 2 5.80 0.01 12.41
N LEU A 3 7.11 -0.01 12.52
CA LEU A 3 7.85 -1.12 13.13
C LEU A 3 7.42 -1.37 14.58
N ASN A 4 7.28 -0.31 15.36
CA ASN A 4 6.88 -0.44 16.76
C ASN A 4 5.46 -0.94 16.89
N ILE A 5 4.56 -0.46 16.06
CA ILE A 5 3.17 -0.90 16.04
C ILE A 5 3.08 -2.38 15.68
N SER A 6 3.77 -2.77 14.61
CA SER A 6 3.78 -4.16 14.14
C SER A 6 4.34 -5.11 15.21
N TRP A 7 5.42 -4.70 15.87
CA TRP A 7 6.06 -5.50 16.91
C TRP A 7 5.17 -5.65 18.15
N MET A 8 4.57 -4.55 18.60
CA MET A 8 3.72 -4.55 19.80
C MET A 8 2.43 -5.32 19.57
N MET A 9 1.91 -5.33 18.36
CA MET A 9 0.64 -5.97 18.03
C MET A 9 0.83 -7.25 17.19
N ARG A 10 1.96 -7.92 17.34
CA ARG A 10 2.32 -9.07 16.50
C ARG A 10 1.34 -10.25 16.57
N HIS A 11 0.49 -10.30 17.59
CA HIS A 11 -0.56 -11.33 17.72
C HIS A 11 -1.88 -10.88 17.11
N LEU A 12 -1.93 -9.64 16.57
CA LEU A 12 -3.09 -9.09 15.88
C LEU A 12 -2.70 -8.73 14.45
N PRO A 13 -3.61 -8.88 13.48
CA PRO A 13 -3.33 -8.44 12.11
C PRO A 13 -3.07 -6.94 12.04
N VAL A 14 -2.07 -6.55 11.27
CA VAL A 14 -1.73 -5.15 11.02
C VAL A 14 -1.87 -4.89 9.52
N ILE A 15 -2.77 -3.98 9.16
CA ILE A 15 -3.02 -3.58 7.78
C ILE A 15 -2.46 -2.17 7.60
N VAL A 16 -1.64 -1.99 6.57
CA VAL A 16 -1.06 -0.68 6.23
C VAL A 16 -1.74 -0.14 4.99
N ASP A 17 -2.06 1.15 5.02
CA ASP A 17 -2.70 1.86 3.91
C ASP A 17 -1.69 2.84 3.30
N PRO A 18 -0.88 2.41 2.32
CA PRO A 18 0.10 3.29 1.71
C PRO A 18 -0.54 4.42 0.89
N SER A 19 -1.77 4.24 0.41
CA SER A 19 -2.47 5.28 -0.34
C SER A 19 -2.77 6.49 0.53
N HIS A 20 -3.41 6.28 1.67
CA HIS A 20 -3.77 7.38 2.58
C HIS A 20 -2.58 7.89 3.38
N ALA A 21 -1.64 7.00 3.73
CA ALA A 21 -0.47 7.41 4.50
C ALA A 21 0.38 8.45 3.78
N THR A 22 0.48 8.37 2.47
CA THR A 22 1.29 9.31 1.69
C THR A 22 0.46 10.38 0.99
N GLY A 23 -0.78 10.08 0.61
CA GLY A 23 -1.62 10.97 -0.19
C GLY A 23 -1.10 11.20 -1.61
N VAL A 24 -0.07 10.48 -2.03
CA VAL A 24 0.57 10.65 -3.34
C VAL A 24 0.81 9.28 -3.96
N ARG A 25 0.24 9.06 -5.15
CA ARG A 25 0.32 7.74 -5.80
C ARG A 25 1.74 7.26 -6.09
N ALA A 26 2.67 8.18 -6.33
CA ALA A 26 4.07 7.82 -6.62
C ALA A 26 4.75 7.13 -5.45
N TYR A 27 4.25 7.31 -4.23
CA TYR A 27 4.85 6.73 -3.03
C TYR A 27 4.18 5.43 -2.58
N VAL A 28 3.10 5.01 -3.26
CA VAL A 28 2.34 3.81 -2.87
C VAL A 28 3.23 2.57 -2.94
N GLU A 29 3.92 2.37 -4.04
CA GLU A 29 4.75 1.17 -4.20
C GLU A 29 5.92 1.12 -3.20
N PRO A 30 6.75 2.19 -3.05
CA PRO A 30 7.83 2.14 -2.06
C PRO A 30 7.33 1.92 -0.63
N LEU A 31 6.21 2.55 -0.26
CA LEU A 31 5.67 2.37 1.08
C LEU A 31 5.07 0.97 1.26
N ALA A 32 4.45 0.41 0.22
CA ALA A 32 3.95 -0.97 0.25
C ALA A 32 5.09 -1.96 0.48
N LYS A 33 6.22 -1.79 -0.21
CA LYS A 33 7.41 -2.61 0.00
C LYS A 33 7.95 -2.49 1.42
N ALA A 34 8.02 -1.26 1.92
CA ALA A 34 8.48 -1.01 3.29
C ALA A 34 7.56 -1.67 4.32
N ALA A 35 6.25 -1.57 4.12
CA ALA A 35 5.27 -2.18 5.02
C ALA A 35 5.41 -3.70 5.08
N ILE A 36 5.59 -4.34 3.93
CA ILE A 36 5.79 -5.78 3.85
C ILE A 36 7.10 -6.17 4.55
N ALA A 37 8.17 -5.43 4.31
CA ALA A 37 9.46 -5.67 4.97
C ALA A 37 9.37 -5.52 6.48
N CYS A 38 8.50 -4.65 6.97
CA CYS A 38 8.26 -4.46 8.39
C CYS A 38 7.32 -5.49 9.02
N GLY A 39 6.78 -6.41 8.23
CA GLY A 39 5.93 -7.48 8.74
C GLY A 39 4.44 -7.16 8.77
N ALA A 40 3.97 -6.22 7.97
CA ALA A 40 2.54 -5.97 7.84
C ALA A 40 1.83 -7.21 7.31
N ASP A 41 0.62 -7.46 7.78
CA ASP A 41 -0.18 -8.62 7.38
C ASP A 41 -0.95 -8.36 6.09
N GLY A 42 -1.20 -7.12 5.75
CA GLY A 42 -1.88 -6.75 4.53
C GLY A 42 -1.71 -5.29 4.17
N LEU A 43 -2.19 -4.95 3.00
CA LEU A 43 -2.13 -3.59 2.46
C LEU A 43 -3.53 -3.17 2.02
N MET A 44 -3.82 -1.89 2.15
CA MET A 44 -5.02 -1.28 1.60
C MET A 44 -4.59 -0.24 0.58
N ILE A 45 -4.99 -0.43 -0.68
CA ILE A 45 -4.57 0.44 -1.78
C ILE A 45 -5.81 0.95 -2.50
N GLU A 46 -5.91 2.26 -2.66
CA GLU A 46 -6.99 2.88 -3.42
C GLU A 46 -6.77 2.69 -4.92
N VAL A 47 -7.77 2.16 -5.60
CA VAL A 47 -7.73 1.92 -7.04
C VAL A 47 -8.96 2.55 -7.68
N HIS A 48 -8.77 3.21 -8.81
CA HIS A 48 -9.86 3.86 -9.55
C HIS A 48 -9.59 3.71 -11.05
N ASN A 49 -10.62 3.47 -11.83
CA ASN A 49 -10.46 3.35 -13.29
C ASN A 49 -10.05 4.67 -13.95
N ASP A 50 -10.38 5.77 -13.33
CA ASP A 50 -10.01 7.11 -13.81
C ASP A 50 -9.70 8.03 -12.61
N PRO A 51 -8.48 7.94 -12.02
CA PRO A 51 -8.13 8.71 -10.82
C PRO A 51 -8.24 10.22 -11.01
N ALA A 52 -8.02 10.72 -12.22
CA ALA A 52 -8.09 12.14 -12.51
C ALA A 52 -9.51 12.71 -12.32
N HIS A 53 -10.54 11.85 -12.45
CA HIS A 53 -11.94 12.22 -12.32
C HIS A 53 -12.59 11.61 -11.07
N ALA A 54 -11.81 11.02 -10.18
CA ALA A 54 -12.34 10.48 -8.93
C ALA A 54 -12.93 11.59 -8.06
N LEU A 55 -14.05 11.30 -7.43
CA LEU A 55 -14.71 12.25 -6.54
C LEU A 55 -13.94 12.45 -5.24
N SER A 56 -13.16 11.45 -4.83
CA SER A 56 -12.32 11.51 -3.65
C SER A 56 -11.07 10.66 -3.87
N ASP A 57 -10.01 10.95 -3.11
CA ASP A 57 -8.76 10.16 -3.10
C ASP A 57 -8.06 10.02 -4.46
N GLY A 58 -8.42 10.87 -5.45
CA GLY A 58 -7.83 10.81 -6.78
C GLY A 58 -6.30 10.92 -6.79
N PRO A 59 -5.68 11.88 -6.06
CA PRO A 59 -4.23 12.05 -6.06
C PRO A 59 -3.45 10.82 -5.58
N GLN A 60 -4.03 10.00 -4.73
CA GLN A 60 -3.40 8.82 -4.17
C GLN A 60 -3.90 7.52 -4.77
N SER A 61 -4.95 7.56 -5.60
CA SER A 61 -5.50 6.37 -6.23
C SER A 61 -4.65 5.94 -7.42
N LEU A 62 -4.52 4.62 -7.59
CA LEU A 62 -3.88 4.02 -8.76
C LEU A 62 -4.95 3.70 -9.80
N ASN A 63 -4.59 3.77 -11.08
CA ASN A 63 -5.42 3.15 -12.09
C ASN A 63 -5.13 1.63 -12.13
N PHE A 64 -5.87 0.89 -12.95
CA PHE A 64 -5.74 -0.56 -12.99
C PHE A 64 -4.36 -1.03 -13.45
N GLU A 65 -3.75 -0.34 -14.43
CA GLU A 65 -2.41 -0.68 -14.90
C GLU A 65 -1.36 -0.42 -13.84
N GLN A 66 -1.47 0.68 -13.13
CA GLN A 66 -0.57 1.02 -12.03
C GLN A 66 -0.69 0.02 -10.89
N PHE A 67 -1.90 -0.38 -10.55
CA PHE A 67 -2.14 -1.38 -9.51
C PHE A 67 -1.52 -2.73 -9.89
N ASP A 68 -1.73 -3.15 -11.13
CA ASP A 68 -1.16 -4.40 -11.64
C ASP A 68 0.36 -4.37 -11.59
N SER A 69 0.98 -3.25 -11.98
CA SER A 69 2.42 -3.06 -11.90
C SER A 69 2.93 -3.14 -10.45
N VAL A 70 2.23 -2.49 -9.52
CA VAL A 70 2.60 -2.53 -8.10
C VAL A 70 2.51 -3.97 -7.59
N MET A 71 1.44 -4.68 -7.90
CA MET A 71 1.26 -6.06 -7.45
C MET A 71 2.39 -6.97 -7.97
N ASN A 72 2.78 -6.82 -9.23
CA ASN A 72 3.88 -7.59 -9.79
C ASN A 72 5.21 -7.26 -9.10
N ASN A 73 5.43 -6.00 -8.76
CA ASN A 73 6.69 -5.55 -8.17
C ASN A 73 6.81 -5.90 -6.69
N ILE A 74 5.72 -6.01 -5.96
CA ILE A 74 5.75 -6.37 -4.54
C ILE A 74 5.66 -7.88 -4.30
N LYS A 75 5.24 -8.64 -5.28
CA LYS A 75 5.05 -10.09 -5.15
C LYS A 75 6.28 -10.82 -4.61
N PRO A 76 7.50 -10.55 -5.06
CA PRO A 76 8.69 -11.23 -4.51
C PRO A 76 8.87 -11.01 -3.01
N TYR A 77 8.41 -9.89 -2.48
CA TYR A 77 8.52 -9.58 -1.05
C TYR A 77 7.49 -10.33 -0.22
N ILE A 78 6.35 -10.67 -0.81
CA ILE A 78 5.28 -11.39 -0.14
C ILE A 78 5.61 -12.89 -0.07
N GLU A 79 6.24 -13.43 -1.11
CA GLU A 79 6.51 -14.86 -1.26
C GLU A 79 7.79 -15.33 -0.55
N LEU A 80 8.43 -14.47 0.18
CA LEU A 80 9.54 -14.85 1.03
C LEU A 80 9.05 -15.60 2.28
#